data_33d30ed6cab2c2eb83525e1c4200fab9
#
_entry.id   33d30ed6cab2c2eb83525e1c4200fab9
#
_cell.length_a   1.000
_cell.length_b   1.000
_cell.length_c   1.000
_cell.angle_alpha   90.00
_cell.angle_beta   90.00
_cell.angle_gamma   90.00
#
_symmetry.space_group_name_H-M   'P 1'
#
loop_
_entity.id
_entity.type
_entity.pdbx_description
1 polymer ?
#
loop_
_entity_poly.entity_id
_entity_poly.type
_entity_poly.pdbx_seq_one_letter_code
_entity_poly.pdbx_strand_id
1 'polypeptide(L)'
;GMAAAIRKMSPDTLIIGVEPEGANSLSRSFASGRPETLESINTIADSLGAPMALAESMALARENVDELITIPDSLMADTMLLMRHTLNIVAEPACTASLGSVLGPLRERAAGKRVGVLACGSNIGPERFEAYTSGARMPMPPV
;
A
#
# COMPACT_ATOMS: atom_id res chain seq x y z
N GLY A 1 0.83 0.82 15.87
CA GLY A 1 2.03 1.49 15.40
C GLY A 1 1.74 2.88 14.85
N MET A 2 2.11 3.14 13.60
CA MET A 2 2.05 4.50 12.99
C MET A 2 0.65 5.09 12.98
N ALA A 3 -0.36 4.34 12.54
CA ALA A 3 -1.75 4.80 12.52
C ALA A 3 -2.21 5.27 13.92
N ALA A 4 -1.92 4.52 14.96
CA ALA A 4 -2.27 4.90 16.33
C ALA A 4 -1.54 6.18 16.80
N ALA A 5 -0.29 6.38 16.39
CA ALA A 5 0.43 7.61 16.68
C ALA A 5 -0.17 8.82 15.96
N ILE A 6 -0.49 8.67 14.67
CA ILE A 6 -1.13 9.74 13.89
C ILE A 6 -2.51 10.05 14.46
N ARG A 7 -3.32 9.05 14.78
CA ARG A 7 -4.64 9.24 15.38
C ARG A 7 -4.57 10.04 16.68
N LYS A 8 -3.56 9.77 17.50
CA LYS A 8 -3.36 10.51 18.76
C LYS A 8 -2.90 11.95 18.56
N MET A 9 -2.06 12.19 17.54
CA MET A 9 -1.45 13.51 17.30
C MET A 9 -2.31 14.41 16.41
N SER A 10 -3.09 13.83 15.51
CA SER A 10 -3.94 14.51 14.54
C SER A 10 -5.23 13.70 14.32
N PRO A 11 -6.19 13.78 15.25
CA PRO A 11 -7.38 12.92 15.27
C PRO A 11 -8.25 13.07 14.02
N ASP A 12 -8.25 14.23 13.37
CA ASP A 12 -9.03 14.52 12.16
C ASP A 12 -8.37 14.03 10.86
N THR A 13 -7.16 13.45 10.94
CA THR A 13 -6.49 12.90 9.76
C THR A 13 -7.19 11.62 9.31
N LEU A 14 -7.62 11.58 8.04
CA LEU A 14 -8.11 10.36 7.40
C LEU A 14 -6.94 9.39 7.18
N ILE A 15 -7.03 8.21 7.76
CA ILE A 15 -6.00 7.17 7.67
C ILE A 15 -6.51 6.02 6.83
N ILE A 16 -5.86 5.80 5.68
CA ILE A 16 -6.22 4.74 4.74
C ILE A 16 -5.10 3.70 4.74
N GLY A 17 -5.46 2.45 5.05
CA GLY A 17 -4.58 1.31 4.88
C GLY A 17 -4.65 0.77 3.45
N VAL A 18 -3.53 0.31 2.93
CA VAL A 18 -3.43 -0.21 1.56
C VAL A 18 -2.84 -1.61 1.61
N GLU A 19 -3.50 -2.55 0.94
CA GLU A 19 -3.04 -3.93 0.77
C GLU A 19 -2.95 -4.30 -0.72
N PRO A 20 -2.09 -5.25 -1.10
CA PRO A 20 -2.16 -5.87 -2.42
C PRO A 20 -3.46 -6.67 -2.58
N GLU A 21 -4.07 -6.68 -3.77
CA GLU A 21 -5.23 -7.52 -4.07
C GLU A 21 -4.96 -9.01 -3.77
N GLY A 22 -3.74 -9.47 -4.05
CA GLY A 22 -3.32 -10.86 -3.81
C GLY A 22 -2.86 -11.17 -2.39
N ALA A 23 -2.94 -10.20 -1.44
CA ALA A 23 -2.53 -10.37 -0.04
C ALA A 23 -3.35 -9.46 0.89
N ASN A 24 -4.67 -9.56 0.83
CA ASN A 24 -5.64 -8.68 1.49
C ASN A 24 -6.22 -9.26 2.79
N SER A 25 -5.38 -9.86 3.64
CA SER A 25 -5.81 -10.56 4.85
C SER A 25 -6.55 -9.65 5.85
N LEU A 26 -6.11 -8.40 5.99
CA LEU A 26 -6.73 -7.46 6.92
C LEU A 26 -8.09 -6.96 6.39
N SER A 27 -8.20 -6.68 5.09
CA SER A 27 -9.47 -6.32 4.45
C SER A 27 -10.52 -7.41 4.61
N ARG A 28 -10.15 -8.69 4.39
CA ARG A 28 -11.05 -9.82 4.62
C ARG A 28 -11.43 -9.95 6.10
N SER A 29 -10.46 -9.78 7.00
CA SER A 29 -10.72 -9.81 8.44
C SER A 29 -11.65 -8.70 8.89
N PHE A 30 -11.55 -7.52 8.28
CA PHE A 30 -12.48 -6.42 8.56
C PHE A 30 -13.88 -6.73 8.08
N ALA A 31 -14.03 -7.31 6.90
CA ALA A 31 -15.32 -7.68 6.33
C ALA A 31 -16.03 -8.79 7.12
N SER A 32 -15.28 -9.81 7.57
CA SER A 32 -15.85 -10.95 8.33
C SER A 32 -16.03 -10.67 9.83
N GLY A 33 -15.33 -9.65 10.34
CA GLY A 33 -15.37 -9.32 11.77
C GLY A 33 -14.42 -10.15 12.64
N ARG A 34 -13.63 -11.05 12.06
CA ARG A 34 -12.68 -11.94 12.76
C ARG A 34 -11.38 -12.07 11.97
N PRO A 35 -10.26 -12.47 12.60
CA PRO A 35 -9.04 -12.75 11.88
C PRO A 35 -9.24 -13.84 10.81
N GLU A 36 -8.93 -13.51 9.57
CA GLU A 36 -8.98 -14.43 8.43
C GLU A 36 -7.56 -14.81 8.00
N THR A 37 -7.41 -16.04 7.53
CA THR A 37 -6.17 -16.54 6.94
C THR A 37 -6.36 -16.73 5.45
N LEU A 38 -5.43 -16.21 4.65
CA LEU A 38 -5.42 -16.42 3.21
C LEU A 38 -4.93 -17.83 2.88
N GLU A 39 -5.58 -18.50 1.95
CA GLU A 39 -5.16 -19.81 1.44
C GLU A 39 -3.85 -19.71 0.64
N SER A 40 -3.64 -18.60 -0.05
CA SER A 40 -2.43 -18.33 -0.82
C SER A 40 -2.14 -16.82 -0.85
N ILE A 41 -0.89 -16.50 -1.07
CA ILE A 41 -0.41 -15.14 -1.29
C ILE A 41 0.10 -15.06 -2.72
N ASN A 42 -0.39 -14.08 -3.47
CA ASN A 42 0.00 -13.86 -4.85
C ASN A 42 0.21 -12.36 -5.09
N THR A 43 1.39 -11.87 -4.74
CA THR A 43 1.79 -10.46 -4.94
C THR A 43 3.29 -10.34 -5.09
N ILE A 44 3.73 -9.33 -5.85
CA ILE A 44 5.14 -8.94 -5.92
C ILE A 44 5.61 -8.20 -4.66
N ALA A 45 4.70 -7.77 -3.80
CA ALA A 45 4.97 -7.01 -2.58
C ALA A 45 5.18 -7.95 -1.39
N ASP A 46 6.31 -8.66 -1.35
CA ASP A 46 6.64 -9.65 -0.32
C ASP A 46 6.42 -9.12 1.12
N SER A 47 6.82 -7.88 1.37
CA SER A 47 6.73 -7.27 2.70
C SER A 47 5.29 -6.92 3.14
N LEU A 48 4.33 -6.97 2.21
CA LEU A 48 2.89 -6.85 2.47
C LEU A 48 2.18 -8.20 2.42
N GLY A 49 2.90 -9.28 2.16
CA GLY A 49 2.38 -10.62 1.98
C GLY A 49 2.10 -11.37 3.28
N ALA A 50 1.50 -10.76 4.28
CA ALA A 50 1.12 -11.45 5.50
C ALA A 50 -0.10 -12.37 5.27
N PRO A 51 0.00 -13.69 5.56
CA PRO A 51 -1.10 -14.61 5.30
C PRO A 51 -2.31 -14.40 6.20
N MET A 52 -2.10 -13.76 7.34
CA MET A 52 -3.16 -13.53 8.32
C MET A 52 -2.90 -12.27 9.15
N ALA A 53 -3.95 -11.68 9.70
CA ALA A 53 -3.85 -10.69 10.75
C ALA A 53 -4.06 -11.37 12.12
N LEU A 54 -3.21 -11.04 13.10
CA LEU A 54 -3.46 -11.44 14.48
C LEU A 54 -4.61 -10.64 15.07
N ALA A 55 -5.32 -11.22 16.05
CA ALA A 55 -6.49 -10.57 16.67
C ALA A 55 -6.18 -9.18 17.23
N GLU A 56 -5.03 -9.05 17.92
CA GLU A 56 -4.59 -7.78 18.49
C GLU A 56 -4.23 -6.75 17.41
N SER A 57 -3.57 -7.19 16.33
CA SER A 57 -3.23 -6.32 15.19
C SER A 57 -4.48 -5.83 14.47
N MET A 58 -5.46 -6.72 14.28
CA MET A 58 -6.76 -6.39 13.69
C MET A 58 -7.52 -5.38 14.58
N ALA A 59 -7.56 -5.59 15.90
CA ALA A 59 -8.22 -4.67 16.83
C ALA A 59 -7.59 -3.28 16.79
N LEU A 60 -6.26 -3.20 16.85
CA LEU A 60 -5.52 -1.94 16.74
C LEU A 60 -5.74 -1.24 15.38
N ALA A 61 -5.80 -2.01 14.30
CA ALA A 61 -6.09 -1.44 12.98
C ALA A 61 -7.51 -0.89 12.91
N ARG A 62 -8.52 -1.62 13.40
CA ARG A 62 -9.92 -1.16 13.45
C ARG A 62 -10.12 0.12 14.24
N GLU A 63 -9.37 0.30 15.32
CA GLU A 63 -9.44 1.50 16.15
C GLU A 63 -8.81 2.73 15.48
N ASN A 64 -7.83 2.54 14.61
CA ASN A 64 -6.96 3.62 14.16
C ASN A 64 -6.95 3.87 12.65
N VAL A 65 -7.50 2.97 11.85
CA VAL A 65 -7.57 3.06 10.39
C VAL A 65 -9.02 3.24 9.98
N ASP A 66 -9.29 4.28 9.21
CA ASP A 66 -10.66 4.64 8.80
C ASP A 66 -11.14 3.76 7.64
N GLU A 67 -10.24 3.38 6.75
CA GLU A 67 -10.58 2.63 5.54
C GLU A 67 -9.41 1.71 5.13
N LEU A 68 -9.74 0.57 4.56
CA LEU A 68 -8.79 -0.31 3.87
C LEU A 68 -9.16 -0.39 2.41
N ILE A 69 -8.15 -0.26 1.55
CA ILE A 69 -8.28 -0.45 0.11
C ILE A 69 -7.27 -1.44 -0.40
N THR A 70 -7.56 -2.03 -1.55
CA THR A 70 -6.62 -2.90 -2.26
C THR A 70 -6.17 -2.30 -3.57
N ILE A 71 -4.95 -2.64 -4.00
CA ILE A 71 -4.40 -2.24 -5.29
C ILE A 71 -3.78 -3.43 -6.01
N PRO A 72 -3.79 -3.46 -7.34
CA PRO A 72 -3.13 -4.50 -8.11
C PRO A 72 -1.61 -4.34 -8.14
N ASP A 73 -0.89 -5.43 -8.31
CA ASP A 73 0.57 -5.45 -8.45
C ASP A 73 1.08 -4.58 -9.61
N SER A 74 0.32 -4.50 -10.70
CA SER A 74 0.65 -3.66 -11.84
C SER A 74 0.77 -2.18 -11.47
N LEU A 75 -0.08 -1.68 -10.59
CA LEU A 75 -0.02 -0.30 -10.13
C LEU A 75 1.19 -0.05 -9.22
N MET A 76 1.60 -1.04 -8.44
CA MET A 76 2.84 -0.96 -7.67
C MET A 76 4.06 -0.94 -8.60
N ALA A 77 4.10 -1.78 -9.62
CA ALA A 77 5.17 -1.79 -10.63
C ALA A 77 5.27 -0.45 -11.39
N ASP A 78 4.14 0.11 -11.81
CA ASP A 78 4.06 1.43 -12.45
C ASP A 78 4.62 2.53 -11.52
N THR A 79 4.30 2.44 -10.24
CA THR A 79 4.76 3.40 -9.22
C THR A 79 6.26 3.24 -8.92
N MET A 80 6.79 2.00 -8.92
CA MET A 80 8.25 1.77 -8.83
C MET A 80 8.99 2.51 -9.94
N LEU A 81 8.51 2.39 -11.17
CA LEU A 81 9.10 3.06 -12.32
C LEU A 81 9.02 4.59 -12.19
N LEU A 82 7.86 5.12 -11.78
CA LEU A 82 7.68 6.55 -11.52
C LEU A 82 8.65 7.07 -10.46
N MET A 83 8.76 6.42 -9.31
CA MET A 83 9.66 6.85 -8.24
C MET A 83 11.12 6.82 -8.69
N ARG A 84 11.50 5.83 -9.48
CA ARG A 84 12.84 5.74 -10.05
C ARG A 84 13.15 6.92 -10.98
N HIS A 85 12.22 7.30 -11.85
CA HIS A 85 12.42 8.35 -12.85
C HIS A 85 12.28 9.78 -12.29
N THR A 86 11.38 9.98 -11.33
CA THR A 86 11.07 11.34 -10.83
C THR A 86 11.83 11.71 -9.57
N LEU A 87 12.05 10.72 -8.69
CA LEU A 87 12.66 10.94 -7.37
C LEU A 87 14.07 10.34 -7.27
N ASN A 88 14.52 9.58 -8.27
CA ASN A 88 15.75 8.76 -8.22
C ASN A 88 15.77 7.76 -7.04
N ILE A 89 14.60 7.28 -6.63
CA ILE A 89 14.44 6.27 -5.57
C ILE A 89 14.19 4.91 -6.21
N VAL A 90 15.04 3.94 -5.88
CA VAL A 90 14.80 2.53 -6.19
C VAL A 90 14.01 1.93 -5.03
N ALA A 91 12.70 1.83 -5.19
CA ALA A 91 11.79 1.32 -4.18
C ALA A 91 11.42 -0.15 -4.44
N GLU A 92 11.23 -0.94 -3.38
CA GLU A 92 10.61 -2.25 -3.49
C GLU A 92 9.08 -2.11 -3.70
N PRO A 93 8.37 -3.13 -4.22
CA PRO A 93 6.94 -3.02 -4.50
C PRO A 93 6.10 -2.56 -3.30
N ALA A 94 6.33 -3.12 -2.13
CA ALA A 94 5.63 -2.76 -0.90
C ALA A 94 5.73 -1.26 -0.55
N CYS A 95 6.90 -0.67 -0.80
CA CYS A 95 7.16 0.76 -0.58
C CYS A 95 6.28 1.66 -1.48
N THR A 96 5.85 1.17 -2.62
CA THR A 96 5.10 1.96 -3.61
C THR A 96 3.59 1.90 -3.42
N ALA A 97 3.09 1.00 -2.58
CA ALA A 97 1.66 0.76 -2.42
C ALA A 97 0.88 2.03 -2.03
N SER A 98 1.39 2.80 -1.07
CA SER A 98 0.72 4.03 -0.62
C SER A 98 0.70 5.11 -1.70
N LEU A 99 1.79 5.34 -2.42
CA LEU A 99 1.81 6.29 -3.54
C LEU A 99 0.96 5.79 -4.71
N GLY A 100 1.04 4.51 -5.04
CA GLY A 100 0.22 3.88 -6.07
C GLY A 100 -1.27 4.05 -5.81
N SER A 101 -1.69 3.91 -4.56
CA SER A 101 -3.10 4.14 -4.19
C SER A 101 -3.58 5.56 -4.47
N VAL A 102 -2.72 6.55 -4.22
CA VAL A 102 -3.01 7.98 -4.50
C VAL A 102 -3.04 8.27 -6.00
N LEU A 103 -2.19 7.61 -6.78
CA LEU A 103 -2.16 7.78 -8.25
C LEU A 103 -3.27 7.00 -8.96
N GLY A 104 -3.86 6.02 -8.30
CA GLY A 104 -4.93 5.17 -8.79
C GLY A 104 -6.27 5.43 -8.10
N PRO A 105 -6.75 4.51 -7.26
CA PRO A 105 -8.13 4.55 -6.74
C PRO A 105 -8.45 5.77 -5.86
N LEU A 106 -7.46 6.41 -5.26
CA LEU A 106 -7.67 7.60 -4.42
C LEU A 106 -7.44 8.91 -5.15
N ARG A 107 -7.12 8.90 -6.44
CA ARG A 107 -6.69 10.07 -7.20
C ARG A 107 -7.65 11.26 -7.08
N GLU A 108 -8.92 11.03 -7.31
CA GLU A 108 -9.95 12.09 -7.22
C GLU A 108 -10.15 12.57 -5.78
N ARG A 109 -10.15 11.66 -4.82
CA ARG A 109 -10.31 11.99 -3.40
C ARG A 109 -9.12 12.77 -2.83
N ALA A 110 -7.93 12.53 -3.36
CA ALA A 110 -6.69 13.17 -2.95
C ALA A 110 -6.51 14.56 -3.57
N ALA A 111 -7.24 14.88 -4.66
CA ALA A 111 -7.11 16.14 -5.37
C ALA A 111 -7.34 17.34 -4.45
N GLY A 112 -6.39 18.28 -4.45
CA GLY A 112 -6.44 19.49 -3.59
C GLY A 112 -6.24 19.23 -2.10
N LYS A 113 -5.90 18.00 -1.67
CA LYS A 113 -5.64 17.65 -0.27
C LYS A 113 -4.13 17.61 0.02
N ARG A 114 -3.78 17.76 1.29
CA ARG A 114 -2.44 17.42 1.79
C ARG A 114 -2.42 15.93 2.09
N VAL A 115 -1.62 15.19 1.34
CA VAL A 115 -1.55 13.73 1.43
C VAL A 115 -0.16 13.33 1.89
N GLY A 116 -0.08 12.55 2.95
CA GLY A 116 1.13 11.86 3.36
C GLY A 116 1.14 10.43 2.80
N VAL A 117 2.22 10.05 2.16
CA VAL A 117 2.44 8.67 1.71
C VAL A 117 3.63 8.07 2.44
N LEU A 118 3.52 6.80 2.81
CA LEU A 118 4.62 6.09 3.46
C LEU A 118 5.51 5.45 2.39
N ALA A 119 6.73 5.92 2.27
CA ALA A 119 7.74 5.34 1.39
C ALA A 119 8.87 4.74 2.25
N CYS A 120 8.78 3.46 2.56
CA CYS A 120 9.71 2.77 3.46
C CYS A 120 10.15 1.43 2.87
N GLY A 121 11.27 1.40 2.21
CA GLY A 121 11.87 0.15 1.74
C GLY A 121 12.44 0.23 0.33
N SER A 122 13.66 -0.27 0.23
CA SER A 122 14.39 -0.38 -1.03
C SER A 122 15.15 -1.72 -1.09
N ASN A 123 14.66 -2.73 -0.39
CA ASN A 123 15.28 -4.05 -0.34
C ASN A 123 14.96 -4.86 -1.61
N ILE A 124 15.41 -4.34 -2.75
CA ILE A 124 15.24 -4.96 -4.05
C ILE A 124 16.55 -4.88 -4.86
N GLY A 125 16.96 -6.02 -5.43
CA GLY A 125 18.09 -6.05 -6.36
C GLY A 125 17.70 -5.55 -7.76
N PRO A 126 18.69 -5.10 -8.56
CA PRO A 126 18.44 -4.54 -9.90
C PRO A 126 17.70 -5.51 -10.83
N GLU A 127 18.06 -6.77 -10.82
CA GLU A 127 17.43 -7.80 -11.67
C GLU A 127 15.92 -7.96 -11.34
N ARG A 128 15.58 -7.97 -10.05
CA ARG A 128 14.18 -8.05 -9.61
C ARG A 128 13.41 -6.77 -9.94
N PHE A 129 14.05 -5.62 -9.76
CA PHE A 129 13.46 -4.35 -10.13
C PHE A 129 13.12 -4.32 -11.63
N GLU A 130 14.06 -4.69 -12.49
CA GLU A 130 13.85 -4.77 -13.94
C GLU A 130 12.76 -5.78 -14.31
N ALA A 131 12.75 -6.97 -13.68
CA ALA A 131 11.74 -7.98 -13.93
C ALA A 131 10.32 -7.48 -13.59
N TYR A 132 10.15 -6.79 -12.47
CA TYR A 132 8.84 -6.28 -12.06
C TYR A 132 8.38 -5.07 -12.89
N THR A 133 9.31 -4.26 -13.37
CA THR A 133 8.99 -3.04 -14.13
C THR A 133 9.04 -3.21 -15.65
N SER A 134 9.40 -4.37 -16.17
CA SER A 134 9.53 -4.62 -17.61
C SER A 134 8.25 -4.37 -18.43
N GLY A 135 7.07 -4.55 -17.83
CA GLY A 135 5.76 -4.26 -18.43
C GLY A 135 5.06 -3.02 -17.87
N ALA A 136 5.74 -2.30 -16.98
CA ALA A 136 5.15 -1.16 -16.28
C ALA A 136 4.97 0.06 -17.19
N ARG A 137 3.94 0.85 -16.89
CA ARG A 137 3.67 2.12 -17.56
C ARG A 137 3.83 3.24 -16.54
N MET A 138 4.57 4.29 -16.87
CA MET A 138 4.62 5.45 -15.97
C MET A 138 3.22 6.06 -15.85
N PRO A 139 2.67 6.16 -14.63
CA PRO A 139 1.44 6.90 -14.41
C PRO A 139 1.64 8.35 -14.86
N MET A 140 0.71 8.85 -15.69
CA MET A 140 0.74 10.26 -16.06
C MET A 140 0.51 11.13 -14.81
N PRO A 141 1.36 12.13 -14.55
CA PRO A 141 1.09 13.07 -13.49
C PRO A 141 -0.26 13.76 -13.77
N PRO A 142 -0.98 14.19 -12.73
CA PRO A 142 -2.17 15.02 -12.94
C PRO A 142 -1.78 16.29 -13.70
N VAL A 143 -2.51 16.59 -14.76
CA VAL A 143 -2.41 17.85 -15.51
C VAL A 143 -2.98 18.97 -14.66
#